data_808dab658aaae5d2bf1f52074a237149
#
_entry.id   808dab658aaae5d2bf1f52074a237149
#
_cell.length_a   1.000
_cell.length_b   1.000
_cell.length_c   1.000
_cell.angle_alpha   90.00
_cell.angle_beta   90.00
_cell.angle_gamma   90.00
#
_symmetry.space_group_name_H-M   'P 1'
#
loop_
_entity.id
_entity.type
_entity.pdbx_description
1 polymer ?
#
loop_
_entity_poly.entity_id
_entity_poly.type
_entity_poly.pdbx_seq_one_letter_code
_entity_poly.pdbx_strand_id
1 'polypeptide(L)'
;MEVTQDNYYSAEINKEYMSFHTWLSLHGCDGKIPCEAMAIAELNGEYSDLEENQAFVIGGYVDAALAGDDKELDKFKEIHPELFSSRGATKGQIKSTYAVADIMIERCKKDKLFMAYMSGEKQRIFTAEMFGCKWKCKLDSYIPGKCIVDLKTTREMHKQFYVPDIGHVDFISYYGYVYQLAIYQEIVRINTGEKLPCFIAAVSKSDHPEIKVIHIDDISLYDALTEVKRSCENTSLLDVWRGTVEPLRCESPGCHYCIDTEVLTSTINYKDLIGVV
;
A
#
# COMPACT_ATOMS: atom_id res chain seq x y z
N MET A 1 12.89 -15.24 11.65
CA MET A 1 13.55 -15.46 10.32
C MET A 1 14.07 -14.11 9.84
N GLU A 2 15.19 -14.06 9.09
CA GLU A 2 15.67 -12.80 8.49
C GLU A 2 14.81 -12.42 7.29
N VAL A 3 14.43 -11.13 7.18
CA VAL A 3 13.65 -10.61 6.06
C VAL A 3 14.58 -10.20 4.93
N THR A 4 14.40 -10.77 3.75
CA THR A 4 15.20 -10.53 2.54
C THR A 4 14.31 -10.08 1.38
N GLN A 5 14.89 -9.67 0.25
CA GLN A 5 14.12 -9.33 -0.95
C GLN A 5 13.26 -10.51 -1.44
N ASP A 6 13.80 -11.73 -1.38
CA ASP A 6 13.15 -12.91 -1.91
C ASP A 6 11.98 -13.41 -1.06
N ASN A 7 12.01 -13.17 0.27
CA ASN A 7 10.97 -13.65 1.18
C ASN A 7 10.06 -12.54 1.73
N TYR A 8 10.27 -11.28 1.36
CA TYR A 8 9.55 -10.13 1.95
C TYR A 8 8.03 -10.29 1.92
N TYR A 9 7.50 -10.89 0.87
CA TYR A 9 6.06 -11.10 0.67
C TYR A 9 5.60 -12.52 1.00
N SER A 10 6.47 -13.40 1.52
CA SER A 10 6.07 -14.76 1.86
C SER A 10 5.08 -14.78 3.03
N ALA A 11 4.21 -15.80 3.05
CA ALA A 11 3.21 -15.97 4.11
C ALA A 11 3.86 -16.11 5.50
N GLU A 12 5.02 -16.79 5.58
CA GLU A 12 5.75 -16.98 6.83
C GLU A 12 6.23 -15.65 7.39
N ILE A 13 6.81 -14.80 6.55
CA ILE A 13 7.28 -13.46 6.96
C ILE A 13 6.09 -12.56 7.31
N ASN A 14 4.99 -12.62 6.56
CA ASN A 14 3.80 -11.83 6.84
C ASN A 14 3.11 -12.20 8.17
N LYS A 15 3.27 -13.46 8.62
CA LYS A 15 2.78 -13.92 9.93
C LYS A 15 3.73 -13.58 11.09
N GLU A 16 5.02 -13.37 10.81
CA GLU A 16 6.01 -13.02 11.83
C GLU A 16 6.21 -11.50 11.98
N TYR A 17 6.05 -10.75 10.87
CA TYR A 17 6.30 -9.31 10.81
C TYR A 17 5.05 -8.58 10.33
N MET A 18 4.57 -7.63 11.14
CA MET A 18 3.55 -6.66 10.75
C MET A 18 4.10 -5.75 9.65
N SER A 19 3.28 -5.46 8.65
CA SER A 19 3.56 -4.41 7.67
C SER A 19 2.52 -3.30 7.76
N PHE A 20 2.78 -2.16 7.15
CA PHE A 20 1.77 -1.11 7.01
C PHE A 20 0.48 -1.65 6.38
N HIS A 21 0.57 -2.43 5.30
CA HIS A 21 -0.62 -2.95 4.61
C HIS A 21 -1.42 -3.93 5.48
N THR A 22 -0.75 -4.82 6.22
CA THR A 22 -1.40 -5.73 7.16
C THR A 22 -2.09 -4.94 8.28
N TRP A 23 -1.40 -3.98 8.86
CA TRP A 23 -1.96 -3.10 9.88
C TRP A 23 -3.18 -2.32 9.34
N LEU A 24 -3.05 -1.72 8.14
CA LEU A 24 -4.12 -0.95 7.52
C LEU A 24 -5.36 -1.81 7.22
N SER A 25 -5.18 -3.06 6.81
CA SER A 25 -6.30 -3.98 6.56
C SER A 25 -7.05 -4.35 7.83
N LEU A 26 -6.35 -4.41 8.97
CA LEU A 26 -6.94 -4.69 10.29
C LEU A 26 -7.50 -3.44 10.98
N HIS A 27 -6.89 -2.26 10.79
CA HIS A 27 -7.26 -1.02 11.47
C HIS A 27 -8.19 -0.13 10.64
N GLY A 28 -7.97 -0.08 9.31
CA GLY A 28 -8.63 0.87 8.42
C GLY A 28 -7.97 2.24 8.38
N CYS A 29 -8.57 3.12 7.61
CA CYS A 29 -8.27 4.56 7.53
C CYS A 29 -9.48 5.28 6.91
N ASP A 30 -9.37 6.58 6.64
CA ASP A 30 -10.46 7.40 6.09
C ASP A 30 -11.13 6.78 4.86
N GLY A 31 -10.35 6.19 3.96
CA GLY A 31 -10.84 5.58 2.73
C GLY A 31 -11.02 4.05 2.76
N LYS A 32 -10.72 3.41 3.88
CA LYS A 32 -10.76 1.96 3.99
C LYS A 32 -11.41 1.50 5.29
N ILE A 33 -12.61 0.93 5.16
CA ILE A 33 -13.28 0.24 6.27
C ILE A 33 -12.52 -1.06 6.55
N PRO A 34 -12.06 -1.32 7.78
CA PRO A 34 -11.35 -2.56 8.10
C PRO A 34 -12.28 -3.76 8.03
N CYS A 35 -11.76 -4.89 7.56
CA CYS A 35 -12.41 -6.18 7.68
C CYS A 35 -11.36 -7.18 8.16
N GLU A 36 -11.38 -7.48 9.45
CA GLU A 36 -10.40 -8.37 10.07
C GLU A 36 -10.42 -9.76 9.43
N ALA A 37 -11.61 -10.30 9.17
CA ALA A 37 -11.78 -11.60 8.53
C ALA A 37 -11.16 -11.65 7.13
N MET A 38 -11.34 -10.60 6.31
CA MET A 38 -10.69 -10.49 5.01
C MET A 38 -9.17 -10.40 5.15
N ALA A 39 -8.69 -9.53 6.05
CA ALA A 39 -7.26 -9.33 6.27
C ALA A 39 -6.54 -10.63 6.69
N ILE A 40 -7.16 -11.44 7.54
CA ILE A 40 -6.61 -12.73 7.98
C ILE A 40 -6.69 -13.78 6.87
N ALA A 41 -7.78 -13.82 6.08
CA ALA A 41 -7.90 -14.73 4.94
C ALA A 41 -6.85 -14.41 3.85
N GLU A 42 -6.59 -13.13 3.56
CA GLU A 42 -5.50 -12.70 2.68
C GLU A 42 -4.12 -13.10 3.23
N LEU A 43 -3.88 -12.88 4.53
CA LEU A 43 -2.64 -13.24 5.20
C LEU A 43 -2.36 -14.74 5.15
N ASN A 44 -3.43 -15.56 5.18
CA ASN A 44 -3.36 -17.01 5.07
C ASN A 44 -3.27 -17.52 3.62
N GLY A 45 -3.48 -16.64 2.61
CA GLY A 45 -3.58 -17.02 1.22
C GLY A 45 -4.88 -17.73 0.84
N GLU A 46 -5.92 -17.60 1.66
CA GLU A 46 -7.25 -18.19 1.48
C GLU A 46 -8.17 -17.31 0.62
N TYR A 47 -7.84 -16.03 0.50
CA TYR A 47 -8.57 -15.04 -0.28
C TYR A 47 -7.62 -14.09 -0.99
N SER A 48 -8.02 -13.63 -2.15
CA SER A 48 -7.33 -12.57 -2.91
C SER A 48 -8.38 -11.79 -3.70
N ASP A 49 -8.43 -10.49 -3.51
CA ASP A 49 -9.29 -9.63 -4.33
C ASP A 49 -8.69 -9.44 -5.72
N LEU A 50 -9.32 -10.04 -6.72
CA LEU A 50 -8.82 -10.06 -8.11
C LEU A 50 -8.98 -8.71 -8.83
N GLU A 51 -9.79 -7.78 -8.33
CA GLU A 51 -10.01 -6.47 -8.98
C GLU A 51 -8.87 -5.48 -8.80
N GLU A 52 -7.95 -5.71 -7.86
CA GLU A 52 -6.84 -4.80 -7.58
C GLU A 52 -5.72 -4.81 -8.65
N ASN A 53 -5.73 -5.74 -9.60
CA ASN A 53 -4.54 -6.09 -10.37
C ASN A 53 -3.98 -4.98 -11.27
N GLN A 54 -4.80 -4.23 -12.03
CA GLN A 54 -4.24 -3.31 -13.03
C GLN A 54 -3.53 -2.10 -12.42
N ALA A 55 -4.07 -1.54 -11.35
CA ALA A 55 -3.50 -0.36 -10.71
C ALA A 55 -2.16 -0.68 -10.03
N PHE A 56 -2.07 -1.86 -9.40
CA PHE A 56 -0.85 -2.37 -8.78
C PHE A 56 0.22 -2.70 -9.82
N VAL A 57 -0.15 -3.36 -10.91
CA VAL A 57 0.79 -3.67 -12.00
C VAL A 57 1.37 -2.39 -12.63
N ILE A 58 0.54 -1.36 -12.86
CA ILE A 58 1.04 -0.06 -13.33
C ILE A 58 2.00 0.56 -12.30
N GLY A 59 1.62 0.57 -11.02
CA GLY A 59 2.46 1.10 -9.93
C GLY A 59 3.80 0.38 -9.83
N GLY A 60 3.78 -0.95 -9.80
CA GLY A 60 4.98 -1.78 -9.74
C GLY A 60 5.88 -1.63 -10.96
N TYR A 61 5.31 -1.50 -12.16
CA TYR A 61 6.07 -1.25 -13.38
C TYR A 61 6.78 0.11 -13.35
N VAL A 62 6.10 1.16 -12.87
CA VAL A 62 6.71 2.49 -12.71
C VAL A 62 7.82 2.44 -11.65
N ASP A 63 7.60 1.77 -10.53
CA ASP A 63 8.61 1.62 -9.47
C ASP A 63 9.84 0.87 -9.96
N ALA A 64 9.67 -0.30 -10.59
CA ALA A 64 10.77 -1.07 -11.18
C ALA A 64 11.57 -0.27 -12.22
N ALA A 65 10.90 0.53 -13.06
CA ALA A 65 11.55 1.36 -14.07
C ALA A 65 12.28 2.57 -13.49
N LEU A 66 11.88 3.07 -12.31
CA LEU A 66 12.53 4.17 -11.59
C LEU A 66 13.56 3.68 -10.58
N ALA A 67 13.64 2.36 -10.32
CA ALA A 67 14.66 1.76 -9.49
C ALA A 67 16.08 1.94 -10.08
N GLY A 68 16.18 2.14 -11.39
CA GLY A 68 17.46 2.40 -12.08
C GLY A 68 18.29 1.14 -12.34
N ASP A 69 17.75 -0.05 -12.10
CA ASP A 69 18.35 -1.35 -12.44
C ASP A 69 17.49 -2.03 -13.50
N ASP A 70 18.03 -2.20 -14.70
CA ASP A 70 17.36 -2.88 -15.82
C ASP A 70 16.97 -4.32 -15.46
N LYS A 71 17.70 -4.97 -14.55
CA LYS A 71 17.40 -6.33 -14.10
C LYS A 71 16.11 -6.41 -13.29
N GLU A 72 15.84 -5.42 -12.42
CA GLU A 72 14.59 -5.35 -11.66
C GLU A 72 13.40 -5.13 -12.60
N LEU A 73 13.58 -4.25 -13.58
CA LEU A 73 12.56 -4.01 -14.61
C LEU A 73 12.30 -5.26 -15.46
N ASP A 74 13.34 -5.97 -15.88
CA ASP A 74 13.20 -7.20 -16.67
C ASP A 74 12.56 -8.31 -15.83
N LYS A 75 12.97 -8.49 -14.58
CA LYS A 75 12.34 -9.43 -13.64
C LYS A 75 10.84 -9.10 -13.45
N PHE A 76 10.51 -7.81 -13.28
CA PHE A 76 9.10 -7.39 -13.18
C PHE A 76 8.30 -7.78 -14.43
N LYS A 77 8.86 -7.55 -15.62
CA LYS A 77 8.21 -7.92 -16.89
C LYS A 77 8.04 -9.43 -17.05
N GLU A 78 8.97 -10.24 -16.56
CA GLU A 78 8.89 -11.70 -16.61
C GLU A 78 7.75 -12.26 -15.75
N ILE A 79 7.55 -11.70 -14.57
CA ILE A 79 6.49 -12.15 -13.65
C ILE A 79 5.11 -11.56 -13.98
N HIS A 80 5.05 -10.53 -14.86
CA HIS A 80 3.82 -9.86 -15.29
C HIS A 80 3.59 -9.98 -16.81
N PRO A 81 3.37 -11.20 -17.36
CA PRO A 81 3.13 -11.41 -18.78
C PRO A 81 1.85 -10.72 -19.29
N GLU A 82 0.92 -10.38 -18.39
CA GLU A 82 -0.30 -9.62 -18.70
C GLU A 82 -0.02 -8.20 -19.21
N LEU A 83 1.15 -7.64 -18.97
CA LEU A 83 1.59 -6.37 -19.55
C LEU A 83 1.62 -6.40 -21.09
N PHE A 84 1.86 -7.58 -21.67
CA PHE A 84 2.13 -7.71 -23.09
C PHE A 84 0.96 -8.29 -23.85
N SER A 85 0.82 -7.85 -25.11
CA SER A 85 -0.10 -8.44 -26.05
C SER A 85 0.35 -9.86 -26.44
N SER A 86 -0.57 -10.82 -26.36
CA SER A 86 -0.30 -12.23 -26.69
C SER A 86 -0.64 -12.60 -28.15
N ARG A 87 -1.34 -11.72 -28.91
CA ARG A 87 -1.90 -12.05 -30.23
C ARG A 87 -1.75 -10.90 -31.24
N GLY A 88 -1.82 -11.25 -32.52
CA GLY A 88 -1.87 -10.30 -33.64
C GLY A 88 -0.55 -9.56 -33.89
N ALA A 89 -0.64 -8.42 -34.61
CA ALA A 89 0.50 -7.60 -35.02
C ALA A 89 1.23 -6.92 -33.84
N THR A 90 0.57 -6.84 -32.68
CA THR A 90 1.10 -6.21 -31.46
C THR A 90 1.68 -7.23 -30.49
N LYS A 91 1.81 -8.52 -30.87
CA LYS A 91 2.35 -9.55 -29.99
C LYS A 91 3.73 -9.14 -29.42
N GLY A 92 3.86 -9.20 -28.10
CA GLY A 92 5.09 -8.81 -27.38
C GLY A 92 5.23 -7.31 -27.13
N GLN A 93 4.30 -6.47 -27.60
CA GLN A 93 4.24 -5.04 -27.26
C GLN A 93 3.43 -4.86 -25.98
N ILE A 94 3.74 -3.80 -25.23
CA ILE A 94 2.97 -3.40 -24.04
C ILE A 94 1.52 -3.07 -24.50
N LYS A 95 0.53 -3.63 -23.81
CA LYS A 95 -0.87 -3.34 -24.07
C LYS A 95 -1.18 -1.86 -23.82
N SER A 96 -2.09 -1.29 -24.61
CA SER A 96 -2.52 0.11 -24.45
C SER A 96 -3.01 0.46 -23.04
N THR A 97 -3.58 -0.50 -22.32
CA THR A 97 -3.99 -0.35 -20.90
C THR A 97 -2.85 -0.07 -19.94
N TYR A 98 -1.63 -0.45 -20.30
CA TYR A 98 -0.41 -0.23 -19.50
C TYR A 98 0.51 0.83 -20.11
N ALA A 99 0.25 1.30 -21.32
CA ALA A 99 1.11 2.27 -22.02
C ALA A 99 1.22 3.61 -21.27
N VAL A 100 0.23 3.95 -20.46
CA VAL A 100 0.28 5.14 -19.59
C VAL A 100 1.48 5.10 -18.63
N ALA A 101 1.94 3.91 -18.22
CA ALA A 101 3.10 3.77 -17.35
C ALA A 101 4.39 4.27 -18.01
N ASP A 102 4.59 4.02 -19.31
CA ASP A 102 5.76 4.52 -20.04
C ASP A 102 5.78 6.06 -20.09
N ILE A 103 4.60 6.68 -20.30
CA ILE A 103 4.46 8.15 -20.29
C ILE A 103 4.79 8.72 -18.89
N MET A 104 4.32 8.04 -17.83
CA MET A 104 4.62 8.41 -16.45
C MET A 104 6.12 8.32 -16.15
N ILE A 105 6.76 7.21 -16.54
CA ILE A 105 8.19 6.97 -16.36
C ILE A 105 9.02 8.04 -17.06
N GLU A 106 8.69 8.34 -18.33
CA GLU A 106 9.38 9.39 -19.08
C GLU A 106 9.22 10.75 -18.43
N ARG A 107 8.02 11.07 -17.93
CA ARG A 107 7.77 12.34 -17.24
C ARG A 107 8.60 12.45 -15.96
N CYS A 108 8.68 11.39 -15.15
CA CYS A 108 9.50 11.35 -13.96
C CYS A 108 10.99 11.52 -14.29
N LYS A 109 11.50 10.75 -15.25
CA LYS A 109 12.93 10.79 -15.64
C LYS A 109 13.38 12.14 -16.20
N LYS A 110 12.48 12.94 -16.77
CA LYS A 110 12.77 14.29 -17.28
C LYS A 110 12.91 15.34 -16.17
N ASP A 111 12.45 15.06 -14.96
CA ASP A 111 12.48 16.04 -13.86
C ASP A 111 13.63 15.74 -12.89
N LYS A 112 14.56 16.70 -12.80
CA LYS A 112 15.78 16.55 -11.99
C LYS A 112 15.49 16.49 -10.49
N LEU A 113 14.51 17.26 -10.01
CA LEU A 113 14.16 17.28 -8.59
C LEU A 113 13.50 15.95 -8.19
N PHE A 114 12.53 15.50 -8.98
CA PHE A 114 11.88 14.21 -8.76
C PHE A 114 12.90 13.08 -8.72
N MET A 115 13.79 12.99 -9.70
CA MET A 115 14.82 11.98 -9.77
C MET A 115 15.87 12.11 -8.66
N ALA A 116 16.13 13.31 -8.13
CA ALA A 116 17.01 13.48 -6.97
C ALA A 116 16.43 12.83 -5.71
N TYR A 117 15.11 12.95 -5.48
CA TYR A 117 14.43 12.25 -4.39
C TYR A 117 14.35 10.73 -4.63
N MET A 118 14.26 10.32 -5.88
CA MET A 118 14.26 8.90 -6.25
C MET A 118 15.65 8.31 -6.41
N SER A 119 16.74 9.00 -6.06
CA SER A 119 18.12 8.52 -6.25
C SER A 119 18.72 7.74 -5.06
N GLY A 120 17.96 7.52 -4.01
CA GLY A 120 18.41 6.80 -2.82
C GLY A 120 18.61 5.28 -3.04
N GLU A 121 19.00 4.59 -1.98
CA GLU A 121 19.02 3.13 -1.95
C GLU A 121 17.61 2.60 -2.22
N LYS A 122 17.50 1.71 -3.21
CA LYS A 122 16.22 1.19 -3.69
C LYS A 122 15.79 -0.04 -2.90
N GLN A 123 14.48 -0.13 -2.68
CA GLN A 123 13.85 -1.30 -2.06
C GLN A 123 14.56 -1.72 -0.76
N ARG A 124 15.06 -0.72 0.00
CA ARG A 124 15.79 -0.97 1.25
C ARG A 124 14.84 -1.52 2.32
N ILE A 125 15.16 -2.71 2.83
CA ILE A 125 14.40 -3.37 3.89
C ILE A 125 14.96 -2.96 5.25
N PHE A 126 14.06 -2.60 6.17
CA PHE A 126 14.33 -2.48 7.60
C PHE A 126 13.28 -3.25 8.40
N THR A 127 13.69 -3.74 9.57
CA THR A 127 12.81 -4.38 10.55
C THR A 127 13.05 -3.78 11.91
N ALA A 128 12.03 -3.73 12.75
CA ALA A 128 12.14 -3.28 14.13
C ALA A 128 11.11 -3.96 15.04
N GLU A 129 11.39 -4.04 16.32
CA GLU A 129 10.40 -4.37 17.34
C GLU A 129 9.81 -3.08 17.90
N MET A 130 8.51 -2.88 17.74
CA MET A 130 7.78 -1.75 18.30
C MET A 130 6.32 -2.12 18.53
N PHE A 131 5.68 -1.48 19.52
CA PHE A 131 4.25 -1.64 19.83
C PHE A 131 3.80 -3.10 19.99
N GLY A 132 4.66 -3.91 20.62
CA GLY A 132 4.36 -5.30 20.98
C GLY A 132 4.50 -6.33 19.87
N CYS A 133 5.00 -5.98 18.67
CA CYS A 133 5.30 -6.94 17.61
C CYS A 133 6.51 -6.52 16.75
N LYS A 134 6.96 -7.44 15.91
CA LYS A 134 7.97 -7.16 14.89
C LYS A 134 7.33 -6.49 13.70
N TRP A 135 7.98 -5.47 13.17
CA TRP A 135 7.55 -4.73 11.98
C TRP A 135 8.59 -4.84 10.88
N LYS A 136 8.12 -4.75 9.64
CA LYS A 136 8.96 -4.65 8.45
C LYS A 136 8.51 -3.50 7.56
N CYS A 137 9.47 -2.87 6.90
CA CYS A 137 9.21 -1.94 5.81
C CYS A 137 10.20 -2.16 4.67
N LYS A 138 9.79 -1.73 3.47
CA LYS A 138 10.62 -1.71 2.27
C LYS A 138 10.45 -0.35 1.62
N LEU A 139 11.55 0.39 1.55
CA LEU A 139 11.56 1.80 1.15
C LEU A 139 11.88 1.91 -0.35
N ASP A 140 11.07 2.66 -1.09
CA ASP A 140 11.28 2.85 -2.54
C ASP A 140 12.54 3.67 -2.84
N SER A 141 12.82 4.68 -2.01
CA SER A 141 14.06 5.42 -2.05
C SER A 141 14.49 5.86 -0.65
N TYR A 142 15.57 5.33 -0.16
CA TYR A 142 16.18 5.70 1.12
C TYR A 142 17.47 6.49 0.90
N ILE A 143 17.52 7.71 1.34
CA ILE A 143 18.72 8.57 1.26
C ILE A 143 19.28 8.71 2.69
N PRO A 144 20.32 7.93 3.04
CA PRO A 144 20.89 7.93 4.39
C PRO A 144 21.24 9.32 4.90
N GLY A 145 20.83 9.63 6.12
CA GLY A 145 21.07 10.93 6.77
C GLY A 145 20.28 12.10 6.14
N LYS A 146 19.37 11.85 5.19
CA LYS A 146 18.63 12.91 4.50
C LYS A 146 17.12 12.71 4.52
N CYS A 147 16.59 11.64 3.91
CA CYS A 147 15.14 11.46 3.84
C CYS A 147 14.72 10.02 3.47
N ILE A 148 13.45 9.75 3.71
CA ILE A 148 12.70 8.58 3.24
C ILE A 148 11.74 9.07 2.17
N VAL A 149 11.68 8.38 1.03
CA VAL A 149 10.77 8.70 -0.06
C VAL A 149 10.00 7.46 -0.48
N ASP A 150 8.71 7.61 -0.60
CA ASP A 150 7.78 6.57 -1.04
C ASP A 150 7.14 6.99 -2.37
N LEU A 151 7.17 6.12 -3.36
CA LEU A 151 6.63 6.39 -4.70
C LEU A 151 5.14 6.04 -4.74
N LYS A 152 4.33 6.98 -5.18
CA LYS A 152 2.89 6.75 -5.37
C LYS A 152 2.44 7.08 -6.78
N THR A 153 1.72 6.14 -7.38
CA THR A 153 0.97 6.39 -8.60
C THR A 153 -0.50 6.64 -8.25
N THR A 154 -1.04 7.78 -8.63
CA THR A 154 -2.43 8.14 -8.35
C THR A 154 -3.20 8.39 -9.63
N ARG A 155 -4.53 8.25 -9.61
CA ARG A 155 -5.36 8.58 -10.76
C ARG A 155 -5.43 10.09 -10.97
N GLU A 156 -5.62 10.84 -9.89
CA GLU A 156 -5.71 12.30 -9.88
C GLU A 156 -5.14 12.85 -8.57
N MET A 157 -4.20 13.81 -8.66
CA MET A 157 -3.56 14.38 -7.47
C MET A 157 -4.47 15.32 -6.68
N HIS A 158 -5.40 15.96 -7.36
CA HIS A 158 -6.28 16.99 -6.77
C HIS A 158 -7.69 16.47 -6.47
N LYS A 159 -7.92 15.16 -6.65
CA LYS A 159 -9.20 14.56 -6.31
C LYS A 159 -9.43 14.60 -4.82
N GLN A 160 -10.58 15.13 -4.43
CA GLN A 160 -11.08 15.03 -3.09
C GLN A 160 -12.00 13.81 -2.97
N PHE A 161 -11.81 13.05 -1.90
CA PHE A 161 -12.61 11.89 -1.57
C PHE A 161 -13.54 12.25 -0.42
N TYR A 162 -14.82 11.96 -0.57
CA TYR A 162 -15.76 12.16 0.53
C TYR A 162 -15.72 10.95 1.47
N VAL A 163 -15.54 11.23 2.75
CA VAL A 163 -15.55 10.24 3.84
C VAL A 163 -16.68 10.62 4.80
N PRO A 164 -17.61 9.72 5.08
CA PRO A 164 -18.68 9.98 6.06
C PRO A 164 -18.08 10.47 7.39
N ASP A 165 -18.77 11.42 8.04
CA ASP A 165 -18.41 12.02 9.34
C ASP A 165 -17.12 12.87 9.37
N ILE A 166 -16.24 12.78 8.32
CA ILE A 166 -15.00 13.55 8.20
C ILE A 166 -15.14 14.66 7.15
N GLY A 167 -15.79 14.36 6.02
CA GLY A 167 -15.92 15.28 4.89
C GLY A 167 -14.97 14.96 3.75
N HIS A 168 -14.47 16.01 3.07
CA HIS A 168 -13.57 15.83 1.93
C HIS A 168 -12.11 15.76 2.38
N VAL A 169 -11.43 14.69 1.97
CA VAL A 169 -10.00 14.44 2.23
C VAL A 169 -9.22 14.29 0.93
N ASP A 170 -7.92 14.54 0.97
CA ASP A 170 -7.01 14.29 -0.14
C ASP A 170 -6.65 12.79 -0.28
N PHE A 171 -5.95 12.44 -1.37
CA PHE A 171 -5.59 11.05 -1.62
C PHE A 171 -4.57 10.46 -0.62
N ILE A 172 -3.77 11.30 0.02
CA ILE A 172 -2.76 10.85 0.99
C ILE A 172 -3.46 10.36 2.26
N SER A 173 -4.39 11.17 2.77
CA SER A 173 -5.24 10.83 3.91
C SER A 173 -6.15 9.65 3.59
N TYR A 174 -6.82 9.69 2.43
CA TYR A 174 -7.75 8.65 2.00
C TYR A 174 -7.13 7.26 1.94
N TYR A 175 -5.89 7.14 1.43
CA TYR A 175 -5.19 5.85 1.35
C TYR A 175 -4.30 5.55 2.57
N GLY A 176 -4.30 6.41 3.58
CA GLY A 176 -3.53 6.21 4.82
C GLY A 176 -2.00 6.32 4.65
N TYR A 177 -1.51 7.06 3.66
CA TYR A 177 -0.07 7.14 3.40
C TYR A 177 0.72 7.87 4.49
N VAL A 178 0.05 8.70 5.29
CA VAL A 178 0.66 9.31 6.49
C VAL A 178 1.04 8.23 7.51
N TYR A 179 0.16 7.24 7.75
CA TYR A 179 0.45 6.10 8.62
C TYR A 179 1.62 5.26 8.09
N GLN A 180 1.66 5.03 6.77
CA GLN A 180 2.76 4.31 6.14
C GLN A 180 4.10 4.96 6.44
N LEU A 181 4.21 6.26 6.18
CA LEU A 181 5.45 7.01 6.38
C LEU A 181 5.81 7.18 7.86
N ALA A 182 4.82 7.29 8.75
CA ALA A 182 5.04 7.32 10.19
C ALA A 182 5.66 6.00 10.71
N ILE A 183 5.11 4.86 10.27
CA ILE A 183 5.66 3.52 10.57
C ILE A 183 7.09 3.40 10.01
N TYR A 184 7.31 3.81 8.77
CA TYR A 184 8.62 3.72 8.10
C TYR A 184 9.66 4.60 8.78
N GLN A 185 9.30 5.84 9.13
CA GLN A 185 10.17 6.77 9.86
C GLN A 185 10.61 6.18 11.20
N GLU A 186 9.68 5.58 11.96
CA GLU A 186 9.97 5.01 13.25
C GLU A 186 10.86 3.76 13.15
N ILE A 187 10.59 2.87 12.19
CA ILE A 187 11.44 1.70 11.93
C ILE A 187 12.87 2.15 11.57
N VAL A 188 13.01 3.14 10.67
CA VAL A 188 14.32 3.68 10.31
C VAL A 188 15.00 4.33 11.51
N ARG A 189 14.25 5.12 12.32
CA ARG A 189 14.79 5.75 13.53
C ARG A 189 15.33 4.72 14.53
N ILE A 190 14.65 3.60 14.74
CA ILE A 190 15.11 2.51 15.63
C ILE A 190 16.41 1.90 15.11
N ASN A 191 16.56 1.75 13.80
CA ASN A 191 17.75 1.12 13.20
C ASN A 191 18.96 2.06 13.12
N THR A 192 18.73 3.35 12.88
CA THR A 192 19.80 4.32 12.56
C THR A 192 20.05 5.34 13.66
N GLY A 193 19.09 5.53 14.58
CA GLY A 193 19.09 6.62 15.56
C GLY A 193 18.63 7.97 14.99
N GLU A 194 18.34 8.08 13.68
CA GLU A 194 18.01 9.31 13.01
C GLU A 194 16.51 9.40 12.66
N LYS A 195 15.86 10.50 13.03
CA LYS A 195 14.52 10.84 12.57
C LYS A 195 14.62 11.62 11.27
N LEU A 196 14.36 10.95 10.15
CA LEU A 196 14.50 11.52 8.82
C LEU A 196 13.17 12.10 8.32
N PRO A 197 13.18 13.22 7.58
CA PRO A 197 11.98 13.74 6.91
C PRO A 197 11.45 12.75 5.86
N CYS A 198 10.13 12.72 5.73
CA CYS A 198 9.42 11.80 4.84
C CYS A 198 8.74 12.51 3.69
N PHE A 199 8.84 11.94 2.50
CA PHE A 199 8.27 12.50 1.27
C PHE A 199 7.49 11.44 0.49
N ILE A 200 6.46 11.89 -0.21
CA ILE A 200 5.78 11.12 -1.25
C ILE A 200 6.22 11.67 -2.60
N ALA A 201 6.83 10.85 -3.43
CA ALA A 201 7.05 11.12 -4.84
C ALA A 201 5.83 10.62 -5.61
N ALA A 202 4.95 11.53 -6.03
CA ALA A 202 3.68 11.20 -6.66
C ALA A 202 3.69 11.46 -8.16
N VAL A 203 3.11 10.54 -8.95
CA VAL A 203 2.88 10.70 -10.39
C VAL A 203 1.46 10.30 -10.76
N SER A 204 0.78 11.10 -11.57
CA SER A 204 -0.60 10.82 -11.98
C SER A 204 -0.67 9.91 -13.21
N LYS A 205 -1.68 9.00 -13.23
CA LYS A 205 -1.98 8.07 -14.33
C LYS A 205 -2.80 8.80 -15.39
N SER A 206 -2.13 9.57 -16.26
CA SER A 206 -2.78 10.31 -17.35
C SER A 206 -1.86 10.44 -18.56
N ASP A 207 -2.41 10.86 -19.69
CA ASP A 207 -1.61 11.16 -20.89
C ASP A 207 -0.69 12.39 -20.73
N HIS A 208 -0.98 13.21 -19.72
CA HIS A 208 -0.16 14.34 -19.31
C HIS A 208 0.15 14.22 -17.81
N PRO A 209 1.10 13.34 -17.39
CA PRO A 209 1.31 13.06 -15.99
C PRO A 209 1.78 14.28 -15.19
N GLU A 210 1.04 14.59 -14.15
CA GLU A 210 1.49 15.51 -13.11
C GLU A 210 2.42 14.78 -12.16
N ILE A 211 3.48 15.47 -11.71
CA ILE A 211 4.40 14.94 -10.70
C ILE A 211 4.54 15.93 -9.54
N LYS A 212 4.67 15.41 -8.35
CA LYS A 212 4.91 16.16 -7.11
C LYS A 212 5.90 15.41 -6.23
N VAL A 213 6.69 16.17 -5.46
CA VAL A 213 7.38 15.67 -4.27
C VAL A 213 6.75 16.36 -3.07
N ILE A 214 6.05 15.60 -2.26
CA ILE A 214 5.17 16.10 -1.20
C ILE A 214 5.83 15.76 0.14
N HIS A 215 6.13 16.79 0.93
CA HIS A 215 6.63 16.62 2.29
C HIS A 215 5.47 16.31 3.25
N ILE A 216 5.63 15.29 4.08
CA ILE A 216 4.71 15.03 5.18
C ILE A 216 5.32 15.62 6.45
N ASP A 217 4.60 16.53 7.07
CA ASP A 217 5.09 17.26 8.24
C ASP A 217 5.20 16.37 9.48
N ASP A 218 6.08 16.77 10.40
CA ASP A 218 6.40 16.01 11.60
C ASP A 218 5.23 15.85 12.57
N ILE A 219 4.26 16.78 12.57
CA ILE A 219 3.08 16.72 13.44
C ILE A 219 2.16 15.62 12.93
N SER A 220 1.85 15.63 11.64
CA SER A 220 1.04 14.59 11.00
C SER A 220 1.64 13.19 11.18
N LEU A 221 2.97 13.05 11.02
CA LEU A 221 3.67 11.77 11.26
C LEU A 221 3.59 11.34 12.73
N TYR A 222 3.72 12.27 13.68
CA TYR A 222 3.63 11.97 15.10
C TYR A 222 2.22 11.53 15.50
N ASP A 223 1.20 12.21 15.03
CA ASP A 223 -0.20 11.88 15.32
C ASP A 223 -0.56 10.50 14.73
N ALA A 224 -0.16 10.25 13.48
CA ALA A 224 -0.36 8.94 12.85
C ALA A 224 0.38 7.82 13.60
N LEU A 225 1.62 8.03 14.02
CA LEU A 225 2.38 7.04 14.80
C LEU A 225 1.74 6.77 16.16
N THR A 226 1.19 7.80 16.79
CA THR A 226 0.46 7.68 18.07
C THR A 226 -0.78 6.82 17.90
N GLU A 227 -1.53 6.97 16.80
CA GLU A 227 -2.67 6.13 16.50
C GLU A 227 -2.27 4.69 16.21
N VAL A 228 -1.20 4.46 15.43
CA VAL A 228 -0.65 3.11 15.20
C VAL A 228 -0.29 2.43 16.52
N LYS A 229 0.40 3.16 17.42
CA LYS A 229 0.73 2.65 18.75
C LYS A 229 -0.53 2.31 19.54
N ARG A 230 -1.49 3.24 19.60
CA ARG A 230 -2.74 3.07 20.34
C ARG A 230 -3.52 1.84 19.86
N SER A 231 -3.64 1.66 18.56
CA SER A 231 -4.35 0.51 17.98
C SER A 231 -3.67 -0.82 18.31
N CYS A 232 -2.35 -0.87 18.35
CA CYS A 232 -1.62 -2.09 18.72
C CYS A 232 -1.71 -2.41 20.22
N GLU A 233 -1.68 -1.39 21.10
CA GLU A 233 -1.59 -1.58 22.54
C GLU A 233 -2.95 -1.69 23.25
N ASN A 234 -4.01 -1.05 22.70
CA ASN A 234 -5.29 -0.87 23.39
C ASN A 234 -6.48 -1.54 22.69
N THR A 235 -6.24 -2.33 21.65
CA THR A 235 -7.28 -3.07 20.94
C THR A 235 -6.92 -4.54 20.77
N SER A 236 -7.85 -5.33 20.21
CA SER A 236 -7.61 -6.73 19.85
C SER A 236 -6.79 -6.94 18.58
N LEU A 237 -6.33 -5.88 17.91
CA LEU A 237 -5.68 -5.95 16.59
C LEU A 237 -4.53 -6.97 16.56
N LEU A 238 -3.61 -6.91 17.53
CA LEU A 238 -2.49 -7.87 17.60
C LEU A 238 -2.94 -9.28 17.93
N ASP A 239 -3.99 -9.44 18.72
CA ASP A 239 -4.53 -10.75 19.09
C ASP A 239 -5.23 -11.42 17.89
N VAL A 240 -5.97 -10.64 17.10
CA VAL A 240 -6.54 -11.07 15.81
C VAL A 240 -5.43 -11.46 14.84
N TRP A 241 -4.41 -10.60 14.68
CA TRP A 241 -3.27 -10.90 13.79
C TRP A 241 -2.52 -12.18 14.18
N ARG A 242 -2.38 -12.43 15.48
CA ARG A 242 -1.75 -13.66 16.03
C ARG A 242 -2.64 -14.89 15.99
N GLY A 243 -3.92 -14.71 15.64
CA GLY A 243 -4.92 -15.79 15.65
C GLY A 243 -5.33 -16.24 17.03
N THR A 244 -5.20 -15.41 18.06
CA THR A 244 -5.65 -15.69 19.44
C THR A 244 -7.07 -15.20 19.70
N VAL A 245 -7.57 -14.31 18.84
CA VAL A 245 -8.94 -13.80 18.82
C VAL A 245 -9.52 -14.02 17.43
N GLU A 246 -10.78 -14.43 17.36
CA GLU A 246 -11.51 -14.62 16.09
C GLU A 246 -11.69 -13.29 15.36
N PRO A 247 -11.35 -13.22 14.06
CA PRO A 247 -11.48 -12.00 13.29
C PRO A 247 -12.94 -11.64 13.00
N LEU A 248 -13.27 -10.36 13.14
CA LEU A 248 -14.60 -9.84 12.87
C LEU A 248 -14.83 -9.58 11.38
N ARG A 249 -16.04 -9.86 10.91
CA ARG A 249 -16.52 -9.47 9.59
C ARG A 249 -17.04 -8.03 9.67
N CYS A 250 -16.73 -7.21 8.66
CA CYS A 250 -17.18 -5.81 8.66
C CYS A 250 -18.65 -5.63 8.27
N GLU A 251 -19.28 -6.64 7.66
CA GLU A 251 -20.67 -6.60 7.16
C GLU A 251 -20.98 -5.40 6.24
N SER A 252 -19.94 -4.75 5.72
CA SER A 252 -20.09 -3.63 4.78
C SER A 252 -20.63 -4.13 3.44
N PRO A 253 -21.64 -3.47 2.85
CA PRO A 253 -22.20 -3.85 1.55
C PRO A 253 -21.20 -3.75 0.38
N GLY A 254 -20.05 -3.09 0.59
CA GLY A 254 -18.96 -3.02 -0.38
C GLY A 254 -17.80 -3.97 -0.13
N CYS A 255 -17.87 -4.83 0.89
CA CYS A 255 -16.81 -5.79 1.17
C CYS A 255 -16.98 -7.07 0.36
N HIS A 256 -16.18 -7.25 -0.68
CA HIS A 256 -16.24 -8.44 -1.56
C HIS A 256 -16.06 -9.72 -0.76
N TYR A 257 -15.12 -9.79 0.17
CA TYR A 257 -14.92 -10.97 1.02
C TYR A 257 -16.18 -11.33 1.81
N CYS A 258 -16.83 -10.34 2.43
CA CYS A 258 -18.06 -10.60 3.19
C CYS A 258 -19.21 -11.07 2.29
N ILE A 259 -19.30 -10.54 1.06
CA ILE A 259 -20.30 -10.96 0.07
C ILE A 259 -20.00 -12.36 -0.41
N ASP A 260 -18.78 -12.64 -0.85
CA ASP A 260 -18.37 -13.92 -1.46
C ASP A 260 -18.42 -15.11 -0.48
N THR A 261 -18.22 -14.82 0.82
CA THR A 261 -18.16 -15.83 1.86
C THR A 261 -19.40 -15.83 2.78
N GLU A 262 -20.46 -15.15 2.37
CA GLU A 262 -21.73 -15.15 3.11
C GLU A 262 -22.35 -16.55 3.13
N VAL A 263 -22.76 -16.99 4.32
CA VAL A 263 -23.52 -18.23 4.48
C VAL A 263 -24.92 -17.88 4.98
N LEU A 264 -25.92 -18.08 4.14
CA LEU A 264 -27.31 -17.82 4.49
C LEU A 264 -27.78 -18.80 5.56
N THR A 265 -28.18 -18.30 6.71
CA THR A 265 -28.73 -19.07 7.83
C THR A 265 -30.23 -18.94 7.99
N SER A 266 -30.84 -17.92 7.36
CA SER A 266 -32.29 -17.66 7.41
C SER A 266 -32.75 -16.92 6.16
N THR A 267 -34.07 -16.90 5.95
CA THR A 267 -34.71 -16.02 4.96
C THR A 267 -34.99 -14.65 5.57
N ILE A 268 -34.91 -13.61 4.76
CA ILE A 268 -35.26 -12.22 5.16
C ILE A 268 -36.57 -11.79 4.49
N ASN A 269 -37.29 -10.86 5.09
CA ASN A 269 -38.43 -10.24 4.45
C ASN A 269 -37.93 -9.21 3.41
N TYR A 270 -38.58 -9.13 2.22
CA TYR A 270 -38.19 -8.18 1.18
C TYR A 270 -38.18 -6.70 1.64
N LYS A 271 -38.98 -6.37 2.66
CA LYS A 271 -39.03 -5.02 3.25
C LYS A 271 -37.78 -4.67 4.03
N ASP A 272 -37.04 -5.69 4.50
CA ASP A 272 -35.81 -5.52 5.28
C ASP A 272 -34.59 -5.27 4.38
N LEU A 273 -34.73 -5.51 3.05
CA LEU A 273 -33.69 -5.23 2.06
C LEU A 273 -33.35 -3.72 1.93
N ILE A 274 -34.27 -2.84 2.29
CA ILE A 274 -34.13 -1.39 2.14
C ILE A 274 -33.77 -0.71 3.48
N GLY A 275 -33.75 -1.46 4.57
CA GLY A 275 -33.64 -0.92 5.93
C GLY A 275 -32.21 -0.92 6.54
N VAL A 276 -31.21 -1.32 5.78
CA VAL A 276 -29.81 -1.32 6.25
C VAL A 276 -29.04 -0.23 5.52
N VAL A 277 -29.27 1.02 5.92
CA VAL A 277 -28.44 2.16 5.55
C VAL A 277 -27.78 2.70 6.82
#